data_a58831b00791a13b73522e3d5f809206
#
_entry.id   a58831b00791a13b73522e3d5f809206
#
_cell.length_a   1.000
_cell.length_b   1.000
_cell.length_c   1.000
_cell.angle_alpha   90.00
_cell.angle_beta   90.00
_cell.angle_gamma   90.00
#
_symmetry.space_group_name_H-M   'P 1'
#
loop_
_entity.id
_entity.type
_entity.pdbx_description
1 polymer ?
#
loop_
_entity_poly.entity_id
_entity_poly.type
_entity_poly.pdbx_seq_one_letter_code
_entity_poly.pdbx_strand_id
1 'polypeptide(L)'
;MYSIGLAMTLRPGAYAEYKKAHDELWPEIADSMSNNQVSMAIYRFDQNLIIHAVAPTEEDWNKSRDVPILEKWYGYMSTLLATNDDGEIVFKELPEAFAFGVFKSK
;
A
#
# COMPACT_ATOMS: atom_id res chain seq x y z
N MET A 1 -3.57 -15.04 -10.20
CA MET A 1 -3.77 -13.78 -9.42
C MET A 1 -2.41 -13.21 -9.04
N TYR A 2 -2.26 -11.91 -9.24
CA TYR A 2 -1.06 -11.21 -8.83
C TYR A 2 -1.16 -10.82 -7.36
N SER A 3 -0.09 -10.99 -6.58
CA SER A 3 -0.03 -10.50 -5.21
C SER A 3 1.31 -9.84 -4.94
N ILE A 4 1.32 -8.87 -4.02
CA ILE A 4 2.51 -8.16 -3.64
C ILE A 4 2.48 -7.86 -2.14
N GLY A 5 3.63 -7.95 -1.49
CA GLY A 5 3.82 -7.55 -0.10
C GLY A 5 4.82 -6.41 -0.04
N LEU A 6 4.46 -5.35 0.69
CA LEU A 6 5.31 -4.18 0.86
C LEU A 6 5.43 -3.85 2.34
N ALA A 7 6.59 -3.35 2.76
CA ALA A 7 6.80 -2.90 4.12
C ALA A 7 7.19 -1.42 4.14
N MET A 8 6.70 -0.72 5.17
CA MET A 8 7.02 0.67 5.43
C MET A 8 7.21 0.85 6.93
N THR A 9 7.82 1.94 7.35
CA THR A 9 8.03 2.24 8.76
C THR A 9 7.26 3.50 9.16
N LEU A 10 6.48 3.39 10.25
CA LEU A 10 5.78 4.55 10.81
C LEU A 10 6.77 5.48 11.48
N ARG A 11 6.52 6.79 11.36
CA ARG A 11 7.18 7.76 12.24
C ARG A 11 6.62 7.61 13.65
N PRO A 12 7.41 7.93 14.70
CA PRO A 12 6.90 7.84 16.08
C PRO A 12 5.61 8.63 16.26
N GLY A 13 4.62 8.00 16.89
CA GLY A 13 3.33 8.63 17.19
C GLY A 13 2.38 8.81 16.02
N ALA A 14 2.71 8.31 14.82
CA ALA A 14 1.92 8.56 13.62
C ALA A 14 0.78 7.57 13.39
N TYR A 15 0.71 6.48 14.14
CA TYR A 15 -0.22 5.40 13.82
C TYR A 15 -1.70 5.83 13.85
N ALA A 16 -2.10 6.60 14.86
CA ALA A 16 -3.51 6.98 14.99
C ALA A 16 -3.98 7.77 13.78
N GLU A 17 -3.17 8.72 13.31
CA GLU A 17 -3.51 9.51 12.12
C GLU A 17 -3.45 8.66 10.86
N TYR A 18 -2.45 7.78 10.76
CA TYR A 18 -2.32 6.87 9.63
C TYR A 18 -3.58 6.00 9.50
N LYS A 19 -4.02 5.40 10.61
CA LYS A 19 -5.22 4.57 10.62
C LYS A 19 -6.47 5.37 10.25
N LYS A 20 -6.62 6.56 10.82
CA LYS A 20 -7.77 7.41 10.53
C LYS A 20 -7.82 7.77 9.04
N ALA A 21 -6.68 8.11 8.44
CA ALA A 21 -6.62 8.45 7.03
C ALA A 21 -7.06 7.29 6.14
N HIS A 22 -6.75 6.06 6.53
CA HIS A 22 -7.17 4.88 5.78
C HIS A 22 -8.62 4.50 6.04
N ASP A 23 -9.10 4.65 7.28
CA ASP A 23 -10.52 4.40 7.59
C ASP A 23 -11.43 5.38 6.85
N GLU A 24 -10.91 6.58 6.54
CA GLU A 24 -11.60 7.63 5.78
C GLU A 24 -10.93 7.82 4.41
N LEU A 25 -10.61 6.72 3.76
CA LEU A 25 -9.85 6.73 2.50
C LEU A 25 -10.50 7.64 1.45
N TRP A 26 -9.66 8.40 0.76
CA TRP A 26 -10.14 9.32 -0.28
C TRP A 26 -10.86 8.54 -1.39
N PRO A 27 -12.05 9.03 -1.82
CA PRO A 27 -12.86 8.29 -2.80
C PRO A 27 -12.12 7.98 -4.10
N GLU A 28 -11.28 8.88 -4.58
CA GLU A 28 -10.55 8.66 -5.84
C GLU A 28 -9.60 7.48 -5.75
N ILE A 29 -9.00 7.25 -4.56
CA ILE A 29 -8.11 6.12 -4.33
C ILE A 29 -8.91 4.83 -4.27
N ALA A 30 -10.03 4.85 -3.51
CA ALA A 30 -10.92 3.70 -3.41
C ALA A 30 -11.46 3.30 -4.79
N ASP A 31 -11.88 4.29 -5.59
CA ASP A 31 -12.38 4.04 -6.94
C ASP A 31 -11.31 3.43 -7.84
N SER A 32 -10.08 3.93 -7.77
CA SER A 32 -8.98 3.40 -8.58
C SER A 32 -8.72 1.92 -8.24
N MET A 33 -8.74 1.57 -6.96
CA MET A 33 -8.56 0.18 -6.55
C MET A 33 -9.74 -0.68 -7.00
N SER A 34 -10.96 -0.23 -6.78
CA SER A 34 -12.15 -0.97 -7.18
C SER A 34 -12.20 -1.21 -8.68
N ASN A 35 -11.89 -0.18 -9.47
CA ASN A 35 -11.93 -0.25 -10.93
C ASN A 35 -10.90 -1.25 -11.47
N ASN A 36 -9.83 -1.48 -10.75
CA ASN A 36 -8.78 -2.42 -11.15
C ASN A 36 -8.82 -3.73 -10.36
N GLN A 37 -9.90 -3.96 -9.62
CA GLN A 37 -10.13 -5.18 -8.84
C GLN A 37 -9.00 -5.47 -7.86
N VAL A 38 -8.45 -4.41 -7.25
CA VAL A 38 -7.41 -4.53 -6.23
C VAL A 38 -8.06 -4.70 -4.87
N SER A 39 -7.61 -5.71 -4.13
CA SER A 39 -7.93 -5.89 -2.72
C SER A 39 -6.66 -5.70 -1.91
N MET A 40 -6.76 -5.03 -0.77
CA MET A 40 -5.58 -4.68 0.01
C MET A 40 -5.90 -4.77 1.49
N ALA A 41 -4.93 -5.25 2.27
CA ALA A 41 -4.96 -5.19 3.72
C ALA A 41 -3.62 -4.68 4.20
N ILE A 42 -3.63 -3.91 5.27
CA ILE A 42 -2.42 -3.38 5.88
C ILE A 42 -2.39 -3.83 7.34
N TYR A 43 -1.30 -4.44 7.73
CA TYR A 43 -1.08 -4.92 9.09
C TYR A 43 0.07 -4.19 9.73
N ARG A 44 0.02 -4.04 11.03
CA ARG A 44 1.08 -3.39 11.80
C ARG A 44 1.82 -4.39 12.66
N PHE A 45 3.15 -4.30 12.67
CA PHE A 45 4.00 -5.01 13.60
C PHE A 45 5.03 -4.03 14.16
N ASP A 46 4.89 -3.66 15.44
CA ASP A 46 5.66 -2.58 16.06
C ASP A 46 5.52 -1.29 15.26
N GLN A 47 6.59 -0.72 14.75
CA GLN A 47 6.57 0.48 13.90
C GLN A 47 6.54 0.15 12.41
N ASN A 48 6.42 -1.13 12.06
CA ASN A 48 6.37 -1.54 10.67
C ASN A 48 4.94 -1.76 10.22
N LEU A 49 4.66 -1.33 9.00
CA LEU A 49 3.39 -1.60 8.33
C LEU A 49 3.67 -2.54 7.17
N ILE A 50 2.82 -3.54 7.02
CA ILE A 50 2.94 -4.53 5.96
C ILE A 50 1.68 -4.47 5.12
N ILE A 51 1.85 -4.10 3.86
CA ILE A 51 0.76 -4.08 2.88
C ILE A 51 0.75 -5.42 2.17
N HIS A 52 -0.41 -6.05 2.13
CA HIS A 52 -0.66 -7.19 1.25
C HIS A 52 -1.75 -6.80 0.27
N ALA A 53 -1.45 -6.84 -1.02
CA ALA A 53 -2.41 -6.49 -2.05
C ALA A 53 -2.48 -7.58 -3.10
N VAL A 54 -3.66 -7.77 -3.68
CA VAL A 54 -3.89 -8.71 -4.78
C VAL A 54 -4.68 -8.01 -5.88
N ALA A 55 -4.47 -8.46 -7.10
CA ALA A 55 -5.18 -7.99 -8.28
C ALA A 55 -5.25 -9.15 -9.29
N PRO A 56 -6.13 -9.08 -10.30
CA PRO A 56 -6.16 -10.12 -11.31
C PRO A 56 -4.83 -10.28 -12.03
N THR A 57 -4.15 -9.17 -12.36
CA THR A 57 -2.85 -9.17 -13.02
C THR A 57 -1.97 -8.07 -12.45
N GLU A 58 -0.67 -8.15 -12.72
CA GLU A 58 0.26 -7.09 -12.34
C GLU A 58 -0.10 -5.77 -13.05
N GLU A 59 -0.57 -5.83 -14.28
CA GLU A 59 -1.00 -4.65 -15.01
C GLU A 59 -2.14 -3.94 -14.28
N ASP A 60 -3.11 -4.68 -13.74
CA ASP A 60 -4.21 -4.10 -12.97
C ASP A 60 -3.70 -3.40 -11.71
N TRP A 61 -2.75 -4.02 -11.03
CA TRP A 61 -2.10 -3.41 -9.88
C TRP A 61 -1.41 -2.09 -10.28
N ASN A 62 -0.64 -2.12 -11.35
CA ASN A 62 0.08 -0.94 -11.80
C ASN A 62 -0.88 0.18 -12.21
N LYS A 63 -1.98 -0.14 -12.87
CA LYS A 63 -2.99 0.85 -13.24
C LYS A 63 -3.63 1.48 -12.01
N SER A 64 -3.87 0.69 -10.95
CA SER A 64 -4.46 1.23 -9.73
C SER A 64 -3.54 2.24 -9.04
N ARG A 65 -2.24 2.16 -9.28
CA ARG A 65 -1.24 3.07 -8.73
C ARG A 65 -0.92 4.26 -9.64
N ASP A 66 -1.43 4.25 -10.87
CA ASP A 66 -1.12 5.28 -11.87
C ASP A 66 -2.29 6.25 -12.02
N VAL A 67 -2.60 6.97 -10.93
CA VAL A 67 -3.66 7.97 -10.90
C VAL A 67 -3.15 9.23 -10.21
N PRO A 68 -3.54 10.43 -10.71
CA PRO A 68 -2.98 11.70 -10.20
C PRO A 68 -3.16 11.94 -8.71
N ILE A 69 -4.28 11.49 -8.14
CA ILE A 69 -4.57 11.72 -6.72
C ILE A 69 -3.50 11.10 -5.80
N LEU A 70 -2.83 10.04 -6.26
CA LEU A 70 -1.82 9.37 -5.44
C LEU A 70 -0.62 10.25 -5.15
N GLU A 71 -0.33 11.23 -6.01
CA GLU A 71 0.76 12.18 -5.73
C GLU A 71 0.46 12.96 -4.45
N LYS A 72 -0.78 13.45 -4.30
CA LYS A 72 -1.22 14.14 -3.08
C LYS A 72 -1.25 13.20 -1.88
N TRP A 73 -1.72 11.98 -2.10
CA TRP A 73 -1.80 10.97 -1.05
C TRP A 73 -0.41 10.63 -0.51
N TYR A 74 0.55 10.41 -1.39
CA TYR A 74 1.92 10.12 -0.98
C TYR A 74 2.57 11.32 -0.28
N GLY A 75 2.25 12.54 -0.71
CA GLY A 75 2.68 13.74 0.00
C GLY A 75 2.18 13.76 1.44
N TYR A 76 0.93 13.40 1.65
CA TYR A 76 0.36 13.28 2.99
C TYR A 76 1.01 12.13 3.75
N MET A 77 1.10 10.96 3.15
CA MET A 77 1.68 9.78 3.82
C MET A 77 3.15 9.99 4.18
N SER A 78 3.89 10.79 3.42
CA SER A 78 5.29 11.09 3.73
C SER A 78 5.47 11.82 5.06
N THR A 79 4.42 12.45 5.58
CA THR A 79 4.46 13.07 6.91
C THR A 79 4.28 12.06 8.03
N LEU A 80 3.81 10.87 7.72
CA LEU A 80 3.48 9.82 8.69
C LEU A 80 4.42 8.63 8.60
N LEU A 81 5.11 8.47 7.48
CA LEU A 81 5.98 7.32 7.20
C LEU A 81 7.42 7.77 7.03
N ALA A 82 8.36 6.86 7.31
CA ALA A 82 9.77 7.13 7.13
C ALA A 82 10.07 7.39 5.65
N THR A 83 10.91 8.39 5.40
CA THR A 83 11.30 8.80 4.06
C THR A 83 12.83 8.72 3.91
N ASN A 84 13.29 8.69 2.66
CA ASN A 84 14.70 8.79 2.34
C ASN A 84 15.15 10.26 2.33
N ASP A 85 16.40 10.53 1.95
CA ASP A 85 16.95 11.88 1.93
C ASP A 85 16.26 12.80 0.93
N ASP A 86 15.60 12.23 -0.08
CA ASP A 86 14.85 12.99 -1.09
C ASP A 86 13.40 13.25 -0.67
N GLY A 87 13.01 12.82 0.53
CA GLY A 87 11.65 12.99 1.03
C GLY A 87 10.65 11.96 0.49
N GLU A 88 11.13 10.92 -0.15
CA GLU A 88 10.28 9.88 -0.69
C GLU A 88 10.05 8.76 0.33
N ILE A 89 8.83 8.23 0.39
CA ILE A 89 8.51 7.13 1.29
C ILE A 89 9.37 5.91 0.92
N VAL A 90 9.95 5.29 1.93
CA VAL A 90 10.72 4.06 1.73
C VAL A 90 9.76 2.87 1.73
N PHE A 91 9.57 2.27 0.56
CA PHE A 91 8.83 1.02 0.41
C PHE A 91 9.83 -0.11 0.21
N LYS A 92 9.65 -1.18 0.96
CA LYS A 92 10.45 -2.38 0.76
C LYS A 92 9.56 -3.48 0.22
N GLU A 93 9.85 -3.97 -0.99
CA GLU A 93 9.15 -5.12 -1.53
C GLU A 93 9.59 -6.37 -0.78
N LEU A 94 8.61 -7.17 -0.33
CA LEU A 94 8.88 -8.35 0.45
C LEU A 94 8.92 -9.58 -0.46
N PRO A 95 9.96 -10.42 -0.34
CA PRO A 95 9.98 -11.67 -1.08
C PRO A 95 8.90 -12.59 -0.52
N GLU A 96 8.17 -13.25 -1.44
CA GLU A 96 7.16 -14.20 -1.04
C GLU A 96 7.84 -15.48 -0.55
N ALA A 97 7.60 -15.84 0.70
CA ALA A 97 8.18 -17.05 1.26
C ALA A 97 7.36 -18.29 0.92
N PHE A 98 6.04 -18.14 0.78
CA PHE A 98 5.13 -19.24 0.51
C PHE A 98 3.81 -18.69 0.01
N ALA A 99 3.20 -19.37 -0.94
CA ALA A 99 1.88 -19.05 -1.44
C ALA A 99 1.07 -20.32 -1.64
N PHE A 100 -0.22 -20.25 -1.31
CA PHE A 100 -1.13 -21.36 -1.45
C PHE A 100 -2.53 -20.82 -1.82
N GLY A 101 -3.31 -21.63 -2.50
CA GLY A 101 -4.66 -21.24 -2.88
C GLY A 101 -4.66 -20.10 -3.87
N VAL A 102 -5.51 -19.09 -3.62
CA VAL A 102 -5.68 -17.96 -4.54
C VAL A 102 -4.42 -17.13 -4.73
N PHE A 103 -3.49 -17.21 -3.81
CA PHE A 103 -2.23 -16.43 -3.87
C PHE A 103 -1.16 -17.10 -4.71
N LYS A 104 -1.37 -18.37 -5.07
CA LYS A 104 -0.37 -19.12 -5.83
C LYS A 104 -0.38 -18.62 -7.27
N SER A 105 0.75 -18.03 -7.69
CA SER A 105 0.88 -17.57 -9.08
C SER A 105 1.11 -18.75 -10.00
N LYS A 106 0.81 -18.54 -11.25
CA LYS A 106 0.89 -19.58 -12.29
C LYS A 106 2.21 -19.55 -13.01
#